data_ff09c65b7c44d34e270e2219c23d57e0
#
_entry.id   ff09c65b7c44d34e270e2219c23d57e0
#
_cell.length_a   1.000
_cell.length_b   1.000
_cell.length_c   1.000
_cell.angle_alpha   90.00
_cell.angle_beta   90.00
_cell.angle_gamma   90.00
#
_symmetry.space_group_name_H-M   'P 1'
#
loop_
_entity.id
_entity.type
_entity.pdbx_description
1 polymer ?
#
loop_
_entity_poly.entity_id
_entity_poly.type
_entity_poly.pdbx_seq_one_letter_code
_entity_poly.pdbx_strand_id
1 'polypeptide(L)'
;MDDVKREFNLRQKRLQQAVQLQVPDRVPVFSLNGPEVTFEYAGHDLKTDTLDFQTLRQTIPFYYREMMVDGAAATFFRYPRMYSSLGAKNFRQNRDGFMQYYDVQGMFDTDYEDFIKNPMKTLIEKILPRIYQTFSVNGKDDLINLTKGIMAYKENTRELNNIDQYCMEACGLPIISDTMIESPFDFLADQLRGLTGIVTDMHRRPEQVEAACEALLPLMIHWGKAGVKGGFFDAPGIFIPLHMPPFLNPRQFERFYWPTFKK
;
A
#
# COMPACT_ATOMS: atom_id res chain seq x y z
N MET A 1 29.33 -10.58 -10.49
CA MET A 1 28.96 -9.15 -10.54
C MET A 1 28.52 -8.73 -11.94
N ASP A 2 29.26 -9.07 -12.97
CA ASP A 2 28.90 -8.70 -14.37
C ASP A 2 27.61 -9.34 -14.88
N ASP A 3 27.33 -10.58 -14.51
CA ASP A 3 26.10 -11.29 -14.92
C ASP A 3 24.84 -10.68 -14.29
N VAL A 4 24.87 -10.31 -13.01
CA VAL A 4 23.74 -9.69 -12.33
C VAL A 4 23.40 -8.31 -12.92
N LYS A 5 24.45 -7.53 -13.19
CA LYS A 5 24.28 -6.22 -13.84
C LYS A 5 23.76 -6.34 -15.28
N ARG A 6 24.23 -7.34 -16.02
CA ARG A 6 23.71 -7.66 -17.36
C ARG A 6 22.22 -8.03 -17.30
N GLU A 7 21.85 -8.88 -16.35
CA GLU A 7 20.45 -9.31 -16.15
C GLU A 7 19.55 -8.14 -15.78
N PHE A 8 19.99 -7.28 -14.84
CA PHE A 8 19.29 -6.05 -14.48
C PHE A 8 19.05 -5.17 -15.73
N ASN A 9 20.06 -4.93 -16.53
CA ASN A 9 19.95 -4.09 -17.71
C ASN A 9 19.01 -4.68 -18.78
N LEU A 10 19.02 -6.01 -18.97
CA LEU A 10 18.10 -6.69 -19.89
C LEU A 10 16.64 -6.56 -19.44
N ARG A 11 16.38 -6.80 -18.17
CA ARG A 11 15.04 -6.65 -17.57
C ARG A 11 14.57 -5.20 -17.64
N GLN A 12 15.43 -4.26 -17.29
CA GLN A 12 15.15 -2.82 -17.40
C GLN A 12 14.79 -2.43 -18.83
N LYS A 13 15.60 -2.81 -19.80
CA LYS A 13 15.34 -2.52 -21.22
C LYS A 13 13.98 -3.09 -21.66
N ARG A 14 13.66 -4.32 -21.28
CA ARG A 14 12.41 -5.00 -21.64
C ARG A 14 11.20 -4.25 -21.09
N LEU A 15 11.25 -3.84 -19.82
CA LEU A 15 10.20 -3.05 -19.17
C LEU A 15 10.07 -1.66 -19.84
N GLN A 16 11.18 -0.97 -20.10
CA GLN A 16 11.17 0.33 -20.78
C GLN A 16 10.57 0.25 -22.19
N GLN A 17 10.94 -0.76 -22.95
CA GLN A 17 10.38 -0.97 -24.30
C GLN A 17 8.86 -1.17 -24.23
N ALA A 18 8.36 -1.97 -23.29
CA ALA A 18 6.92 -2.18 -23.14
C ALA A 18 6.17 -0.89 -22.77
N VAL A 19 6.71 -0.10 -21.83
CA VAL A 19 6.11 1.18 -21.41
C VAL A 19 6.13 2.20 -22.56
N GLN A 20 7.17 2.18 -23.40
CA GLN A 20 7.31 3.05 -24.58
C GLN A 20 6.55 2.53 -25.81
N LEU A 21 5.69 1.51 -25.67
CA LEU A 21 4.95 0.86 -26.76
C LEU A 21 5.84 0.31 -27.87
N GLN A 22 7.07 -0.08 -27.54
CA GLN A 22 7.99 -0.80 -28.39
C GLN A 22 7.86 -2.30 -28.17
N VAL A 23 8.30 -3.10 -29.14
CA VAL A 23 8.26 -4.56 -29.05
C VAL A 23 9.50 -5.05 -28.30
N PRO A 24 9.39 -5.59 -27.08
CA PRO A 24 10.49 -6.22 -26.38
C PRO A 24 10.81 -7.61 -26.95
N ASP A 25 11.93 -8.20 -26.56
CA ASP A 25 12.33 -9.57 -26.93
C ASP A 25 11.34 -10.66 -26.49
N ARG A 26 10.60 -10.40 -25.40
CA ARG A 26 9.46 -11.19 -24.93
C ARG A 26 8.52 -10.31 -24.10
N VAL A 27 7.32 -10.80 -23.82
CA VAL A 27 6.39 -10.13 -22.90
C VAL A 27 7.04 -10.01 -21.51
N PRO A 28 7.14 -8.79 -20.94
CA PRO A 28 7.65 -8.63 -19.60
C PRO A 28 6.70 -9.21 -18.55
N VAL A 29 7.26 -9.85 -17.54
CA VAL A 29 6.52 -10.40 -16.40
C VAL A 29 6.78 -9.52 -15.19
N PHE A 30 5.72 -8.99 -14.63
CA PHE A 30 5.75 -8.14 -13.45
C PHE A 30 5.20 -8.88 -12.23
N SER A 31 5.90 -8.82 -11.09
CA SER A 31 5.47 -9.44 -9.85
C SER A 31 4.90 -8.41 -8.87
N LEU A 32 3.74 -8.74 -8.32
CA LEU A 32 3.09 -8.00 -7.25
C LEU A 32 2.70 -8.99 -6.14
N ASN A 33 3.68 -9.60 -5.51
CA ASN A 33 3.46 -10.58 -4.46
C ASN A 33 3.76 -10.00 -3.07
N GLY A 34 2.89 -10.33 -2.11
CA GLY A 34 3.15 -10.08 -0.70
C GLY A 34 4.24 -11.00 -0.14
N PRO A 35 4.91 -10.59 0.93
CA PRO A 35 5.94 -11.39 1.60
C PRO A 35 5.45 -12.76 2.05
N GLU A 36 4.18 -12.90 2.37
CA GLU A 36 3.56 -14.16 2.76
C GLU A 36 3.68 -15.22 1.65
N VAL A 37 3.49 -14.82 0.39
CA VAL A 37 3.64 -15.73 -0.77
C VAL A 37 5.09 -16.19 -0.91
N THR A 38 6.04 -15.29 -0.74
CA THR A 38 7.47 -15.64 -0.84
C THR A 38 7.92 -16.54 0.30
N PHE A 39 7.32 -16.38 1.46
CA PHE A 39 7.56 -17.17 2.67
C PHE A 39 7.07 -18.62 2.47
N GLU A 40 5.82 -18.80 2.04
CA GLU A 40 5.26 -20.12 1.77
C GLU A 40 5.95 -20.80 0.58
N TYR A 41 6.31 -20.05 -0.47
CA TYR A 41 7.07 -20.59 -1.60
C TYR A 41 8.44 -21.14 -1.18
N ALA A 42 9.07 -20.53 -0.18
CA ALA A 42 10.32 -21.03 0.40
C ALA A 42 10.16 -22.23 1.33
N GLY A 43 8.94 -22.75 1.48
CA GLY A 43 8.64 -23.96 2.26
C GLY A 43 8.30 -23.72 3.72
N HIS A 44 8.07 -22.47 4.12
CA HIS A 44 7.63 -22.11 5.46
C HIS A 44 6.08 -22.19 5.58
N ASP A 45 5.61 -22.41 6.80
CA ASP A 45 4.17 -22.42 7.15
C ASP A 45 3.86 -21.22 8.04
N LEU A 46 3.00 -20.32 7.59
CA LEU A 46 2.60 -19.12 8.33
C LEU A 46 1.93 -19.41 9.69
N LYS A 47 1.42 -20.65 9.88
CA LYS A 47 0.80 -21.06 11.16
C LYS A 47 1.83 -21.44 12.22
N THR A 48 2.96 -21.99 11.81
CA THR A 48 3.96 -22.56 12.71
C THR A 48 5.24 -21.76 12.76
N ASP A 49 5.59 -21.08 11.66
CA ASP A 49 6.86 -20.39 11.53
C ASP A 49 6.67 -18.88 11.74
N THR A 50 7.74 -18.24 12.18
CA THR A 50 7.72 -16.79 12.44
C THR A 50 8.03 -16.03 11.16
N LEU A 51 7.06 -15.25 10.68
CA LEU A 51 7.26 -14.30 9.59
C LEU A 51 7.85 -13.00 10.15
N ASP A 52 9.16 -12.89 10.10
CA ASP A 52 9.93 -11.73 10.53
C ASP A 52 10.92 -11.23 9.46
N PHE A 53 11.61 -10.12 9.72
CA PHE A 53 12.55 -9.56 8.73
C PHE A 53 13.77 -10.44 8.50
N GLN A 54 14.17 -11.28 9.46
CA GLN A 54 15.28 -12.20 9.28
C GLN A 54 14.92 -13.23 8.20
N THR A 55 13.74 -13.79 8.29
CA THR A 55 13.22 -14.76 7.33
C THR A 55 12.92 -14.10 5.99
N LEU A 56 12.31 -12.91 5.98
CA LEU A 56 12.01 -12.18 4.75
C LEU A 56 13.25 -11.82 3.92
N ARG A 57 14.38 -11.49 4.57
CA ARG A 57 15.65 -11.26 3.86
C ARG A 57 16.17 -12.48 3.10
N GLN A 58 15.69 -13.67 3.43
CA GLN A 58 16.07 -14.93 2.77
C GLN A 58 15.03 -15.33 1.73
N THR A 59 13.75 -15.30 2.10
CA THR A 59 12.66 -15.85 1.28
C THR A 59 12.33 -14.96 0.08
N ILE A 60 12.35 -13.63 0.23
CA ILE A 60 12.07 -12.71 -0.88
C ILE A 60 13.12 -12.80 -1.98
N PRO A 61 14.43 -12.68 -1.70
CA PRO A 61 15.44 -12.86 -2.76
C PRO A 61 15.48 -14.27 -3.32
N PHE A 62 15.21 -15.31 -2.51
CA PHE A 62 15.09 -16.68 -2.99
C PHE A 62 13.98 -16.80 -4.03
N TYR A 63 12.78 -16.32 -3.71
CA TYR A 63 11.65 -16.31 -4.62
C TYR A 63 11.97 -15.63 -5.96
N TYR A 64 12.58 -14.45 -5.92
CA TYR A 64 12.89 -13.71 -7.15
C TYR A 64 14.04 -14.27 -7.98
N ARG A 65 14.89 -15.12 -7.41
CA ARG A 65 15.89 -15.88 -8.19
C ARG A 65 15.26 -17.04 -8.94
N GLU A 66 14.26 -17.69 -8.33
CA GLU A 66 13.57 -18.85 -8.93
C GLU A 66 12.52 -18.41 -9.97
N MET A 67 11.88 -17.26 -9.74
CA MET A 67 10.85 -16.76 -10.63
C MET A 67 11.44 -15.92 -11.77
N MET A 68 11.03 -16.23 -13.01
CA MET A 68 11.44 -15.48 -14.21
C MET A 68 10.64 -14.18 -14.36
N VAL A 69 10.78 -13.27 -13.40
CA VAL A 69 10.14 -11.95 -13.44
C VAL A 69 11.11 -10.88 -13.92
N ASP A 70 10.58 -9.87 -14.59
CA ASP A 70 11.36 -8.75 -15.14
C ASP A 70 11.40 -7.53 -14.24
N GLY A 71 10.48 -7.46 -13.30
CA GLY A 71 10.42 -6.41 -12.30
C GLY A 71 9.38 -6.67 -11.23
N ALA A 72 9.48 -5.91 -10.15
CA ALA A 72 8.53 -5.96 -9.05
C ALA A 72 8.17 -4.56 -8.56
N ALA A 73 7.02 -4.42 -7.90
CA ALA A 73 6.74 -3.27 -7.06
C ALA A 73 7.62 -3.30 -5.80
N ALA A 74 7.82 -2.14 -5.16
CA ALA A 74 8.44 -2.09 -3.85
C ALA A 74 7.73 -3.03 -2.88
N THR A 75 8.50 -3.76 -2.09
CA THR A 75 7.97 -4.73 -1.15
C THR A 75 7.06 -4.05 -0.13
N PHE A 76 5.88 -4.60 0.04
CA PHE A 76 4.88 -4.11 0.98
C PHE A 76 4.55 -5.19 2.00
N PHE A 77 4.75 -4.89 3.29
CA PHE A 77 4.46 -5.80 4.38
C PHE A 77 3.63 -5.13 5.47
N ARG A 78 2.49 -5.72 5.80
CA ARG A 78 1.67 -5.31 6.94
C ARG A 78 2.28 -5.87 8.23
N TYR A 79 3.32 -5.21 8.74
CA TYR A 79 4.07 -5.67 9.90
C TYR A 79 3.19 -5.79 11.15
N PRO A 80 2.92 -7.01 11.65
CA PRO A 80 1.93 -7.24 12.71
C PRO A 80 2.19 -6.44 13.98
N ARG A 81 3.48 -6.26 14.34
CA ARG A 81 3.90 -5.51 15.53
C ARG A 81 3.48 -4.04 15.47
N MET A 82 3.45 -3.42 14.29
CA MET A 82 2.98 -2.05 14.12
C MET A 82 1.48 -1.96 14.47
N TYR A 83 0.68 -2.81 13.86
CA TYR A 83 -0.77 -2.81 14.06
C TYR A 83 -1.18 -3.18 15.49
N SER A 84 -0.55 -4.19 16.07
CA SER A 84 -0.81 -4.60 17.47
C SER A 84 -0.42 -3.51 18.46
N SER A 85 0.73 -2.83 18.27
CA SER A 85 1.14 -1.72 19.13
C SER A 85 0.19 -0.53 19.05
N LEU A 86 -0.37 -0.25 17.86
CA LEU A 86 -1.36 0.82 17.68
C LEU A 86 -2.76 0.44 18.18
N GLY A 87 -3.00 -0.82 18.57
CA GLY A 87 -4.34 -1.31 18.90
C GLY A 87 -5.28 -1.23 17.72
N ALA A 88 -4.81 -1.64 16.53
CA ALA A 88 -5.55 -1.56 15.29
C ALA A 88 -6.79 -2.47 15.31
N LYS A 89 -7.92 -1.94 14.87
CA LYS A 89 -9.17 -2.68 14.72
C LYS A 89 -9.38 -3.18 13.30
N ASN A 90 -8.83 -2.46 12.31
CA ASN A 90 -8.99 -2.73 10.88
C ASN A 90 -8.02 -3.79 10.33
N PHE A 91 -6.85 -3.96 10.93
CA PHE A 91 -5.90 -4.99 10.54
C PHE A 91 -5.47 -5.82 11.75
N ARG A 92 -5.70 -7.11 11.70
CA ARG A 92 -5.29 -8.06 12.74
C ARG A 92 -4.83 -9.36 12.11
N GLN A 93 -3.90 -10.03 12.76
CA GLN A 93 -3.48 -11.36 12.36
C GLN A 93 -4.61 -12.36 12.63
N ASN A 94 -4.97 -13.15 11.63
CA ASN A 94 -5.95 -14.22 11.77
C ASN A 94 -5.31 -15.49 12.37
N ARG A 95 -6.10 -16.57 12.51
CA ARG A 95 -5.63 -17.84 13.07
C ARG A 95 -4.60 -18.56 12.19
N ASP A 96 -4.53 -18.22 10.91
CA ASP A 96 -3.63 -18.80 9.94
C ASP A 96 -2.34 -17.97 9.74
N GLY A 97 -2.12 -16.94 10.57
CA GLY A 97 -0.92 -16.11 10.54
C GLY A 97 -0.98 -14.91 9.59
N PHE A 98 -2.02 -14.81 8.73
CA PHE A 98 -2.16 -13.70 7.79
C PHE A 98 -2.68 -12.43 8.45
N MET A 99 -2.18 -11.28 8.01
CA MET A 99 -2.77 -9.98 8.31
C MET A 99 -4.07 -9.80 7.53
N GLN A 100 -5.18 -9.89 8.23
CA GLN A 100 -6.52 -9.77 7.66
C GLN A 100 -7.10 -8.37 7.88
N TYR A 101 -7.70 -7.82 6.83
CA TYR A 101 -8.51 -6.61 6.91
C TYR A 101 -9.89 -6.94 7.47
N TYR A 102 -10.35 -6.08 8.39
CA TYR A 102 -11.70 -6.08 8.94
C TYR A 102 -12.36 -4.76 8.58
N ASP A 103 -13.54 -4.82 8.01
CA ASP A 103 -14.31 -3.63 7.60
C ASP A 103 -14.73 -2.82 8.84
N VAL A 104 -13.84 -1.91 9.26
CA VAL A 104 -14.05 -1.01 10.39
C VAL A 104 -14.35 0.38 9.86
N GLN A 105 -15.57 0.83 10.09
CA GLN A 105 -16.01 2.16 9.72
C GLN A 105 -15.39 3.22 10.65
N GLY A 106 -14.30 3.85 10.20
CA GLY A 106 -13.64 4.93 10.94
C GLY A 106 -14.34 6.28 10.78
N MET A 107 -14.82 6.57 9.59
CA MET A 107 -15.57 7.78 9.25
C MET A 107 -17.07 7.49 9.22
N PHE A 108 -17.87 8.26 9.96
CA PHE A 108 -19.32 8.20 9.92
C PHE A 108 -19.90 9.16 8.87
N ASP A 109 -21.13 8.96 8.50
CA ASP A 109 -21.84 9.83 7.55
C ASP A 109 -22.00 11.28 8.08
N THR A 110 -22.02 11.45 9.37
CA THR A 110 -22.04 12.76 10.05
C THR A 110 -20.71 13.50 10.02
N ASP A 111 -19.62 12.86 9.61
CA ASP A 111 -18.29 13.48 9.59
C ASP A 111 -17.98 14.19 8.26
N TYR A 112 -18.79 14.00 7.20
CA TYR A 112 -18.49 14.55 5.87
C TYR A 112 -18.24 16.06 5.86
N GLU A 113 -19.04 16.84 6.55
CA GLU A 113 -18.91 18.29 6.57
C GLU A 113 -17.55 18.72 7.16
N ASP A 114 -17.17 18.16 8.31
CA ASP A 114 -15.88 18.46 8.95
C ASP A 114 -14.71 17.91 8.12
N PHE A 115 -14.89 16.73 7.51
CA PHE A 115 -13.87 16.12 6.67
C PHE A 115 -13.59 16.94 5.41
N ILE A 116 -14.62 17.38 4.71
CA ILE A 116 -14.49 18.23 3.52
C ILE A 116 -13.81 19.56 3.87
N LYS A 117 -14.14 20.12 5.02
CA LYS A 117 -13.55 21.39 5.49
C LYS A 117 -12.08 21.24 5.88
N ASN A 118 -11.72 20.18 6.56
CA ASN A 118 -10.34 19.92 7.00
C ASN A 118 -10.08 18.40 7.16
N PRO A 119 -9.69 17.70 6.08
CA PRO A 119 -9.49 16.26 6.11
C PRO A 119 -8.48 15.82 7.18
N MET A 120 -7.34 16.52 7.27
CA MET A 120 -6.26 16.16 8.17
C MET A 120 -6.66 16.26 9.63
N LYS A 121 -7.36 17.34 9.99
CA LYS A 121 -7.89 17.53 11.36
C LYS A 121 -8.90 16.43 11.69
N THR A 122 -9.83 16.16 10.80
CA THR A 122 -10.87 15.14 11.01
C THR A 122 -10.28 13.73 11.10
N LEU A 123 -9.26 13.42 10.27
CA LEU A 123 -8.51 12.18 10.38
C LEU A 123 -7.90 12.01 11.78
N ILE A 124 -7.16 13.01 12.26
CA ILE A 124 -6.43 12.92 13.53
C ILE A 124 -7.38 12.91 14.73
N GLU A 125 -8.36 13.80 14.75
CA GLU A 125 -9.19 14.02 15.94
C GLU A 125 -10.38 13.05 16.05
N LYS A 126 -10.88 12.51 14.92
CA LYS A 126 -12.09 11.68 14.92
C LYS A 126 -11.87 10.27 14.39
N ILE A 127 -11.23 10.15 13.22
CA ILE A 127 -11.22 8.88 12.47
C ILE A 127 -10.15 7.93 13.02
N LEU A 128 -8.90 8.38 13.15
CA LEU A 128 -7.82 7.55 13.68
C LEU A 128 -8.09 7.02 15.10
N PRO A 129 -8.65 7.80 16.05
CA PRO A 129 -9.02 7.28 17.35
C PRO A 129 -10.07 6.17 17.33
N ARG A 130 -10.94 6.13 16.31
CA ARG A 130 -11.93 5.06 16.16
C ARG A 130 -11.32 3.78 15.62
N ILE A 131 -10.28 3.89 14.76
CA ILE A 131 -9.60 2.78 14.09
C ILE A 131 -8.46 2.22 14.97
N TYR A 132 -7.68 3.10 15.60
CA TYR A 132 -6.50 2.77 16.39
C TYR A 132 -6.66 3.26 17.83
N GLN A 133 -6.64 2.33 18.78
CA GLN A 133 -6.90 2.62 20.19
C GLN A 133 -5.94 3.68 20.76
N THR A 134 -4.66 3.62 20.39
CA THR A 134 -3.61 4.51 20.91
C THR A 134 -3.75 5.96 20.52
N PHE A 135 -4.55 6.28 19.50
CA PHE A 135 -4.86 7.67 19.13
C PHE A 135 -5.93 8.32 20.05
N SER A 136 -6.63 7.54 20.84
CA SER A 136 -7.57 8.04 21.87
C SER A 136 -6.87 8.41 23.17
N VAL A 137 -5.59 8.79 23.14
CA VAL A 137 -4.66 8.95 24.28
C VAL A 137 -5.34 9.30 25.60
N ASN A 138 -5.54 8.29 26.45
CA ASN A 138 -6.17 8.42 27.78
C ASN A 138 -5.15 8.27 28.92
N GLY A 139 -3.87 8.01 28.59
CA GLY A 139 -2.83 7.84 29.59
C GLY A 139 -1.43 7.57 29.03
N LYS A 140 -0.51 7.30 29.96
CA LYS A 140 0.91 7.05 29.66
C LYS A 140 1.10 5.81 28.75
N ASP A 141 0.31 4.77 28.97
CA ASP A 141 0.43 3.52 28.21
C ASP A 141 0.06 3.69 26.74
N ASP A 142 -0.95 4.50 26.43
CA ASP A 142 -1.32 4.82 25.05
C ASP A 142 -0.21 5.58 24.33
N LEU A 143 0.44 6.53 24.99
CA LEU A 143 1.59 7.25 24.44
C LEU A 143 2.78 6.32 24.18
N ILE A 144 3.08 5.40 25.11
CA ILE A 144 4.12 4.40 24.94
C ILE A 144 3.79 3.49 23.75
N ASN A 145 2.56 3.03 23.63
CA ASN A 145 2.14 2.14 22.55
C ASN A 145 2.12 2.85 21.19
N LEU A 146 1.69 4.11 21.15
CA LEU A 146 1.81 4.94 19.95
C LEU A 146 3.28 5.09 19.51
N THR A 147 4.18 5.35 20.47
CA THR A 147 5.62 5.43 20.20
C THR A 147 6.15 4.11 19.65
N LYS A 148 5.79 2.96 20.25
CA LYS A 148 6.16 1.64 19.75
C LYS A 148 5.64 1.39 18.33
N GLY A 149 4.41 1.80 18.03
CA GLY A 149 3.82 1.69 16.69
C GLY A 149 4.59 2.50 15.65
N ILE A 150 4.96 3.74 15.98
CA ILE A 150 5.78 4.61 15.10
C ILE A 150 7.19 4.01 14.89
N MET A 151 7.81 3.48 15.94
CA MET A 151 9.10 2.80 15.82
C MET A 151 9.01 1.55 14.94
N ALA A 152 7.97 0.74 15.12
CA ALA A 152 7.73 -0.43 14.29
C ALA A 152 7.47 -0.06 12.81
N TYR A 153 6.76 1.03 12.53
CA TYR A 153 6.61 1.57 11.18
C TYR A 153 7.96 1.94 10.54
N LYS A 154 8.81 2.68 11.27
CA LYS A 154 10.15 3.04 10.79
C LYS A 154 11.05 1.83 10.56
N GLU A 155 11.00 0.84 11.46
CA GLU A 155 11.69 -0.43 11.31
C GLU A 155 11.23 -1.15 10.03
N ASN A 156 9.92 -1.30 9.83
CA ASN A 156 9.34 -1.91 8.65
C ASN A 156 9.84 -1.24 7.35
N THR A 157 9.71 0.08 7.27
CA THR A 157 10.14 0.84 6.08
C THR A 157 11.63 0.64 5.79
N ARG A 158 12.49 0.71 6.82
CA ARG A 158 13.93 0.50 6.66
C ARG A 158 14.25 -0.90 6.16
N GLU A 159 13.65 -1.93 6.78
CA GLU A 159 13.95 -3.32 6.45
C GLU A 159 13.48 -3.69 5.05
N LEU A 160 12.30 -3.24 4.65
CA LEU A 160 11.80 -3.48 3.30
C LEU A 160 12.65 -2.77 2.23
N ASN A 161 13.06 -1.53 2.47
CA ASN A 161 13.99 -0.84 1.58
C ASN A 161 15.34 -1.58 1.44
N ASN A 162 15.87 -2.14 2.53
CA ASN A 162 17.10 -2.93 2.47
C ASN A 162 16.92 -4.23 1.66
N ILE A 163 15.76 -4.88 1.80
CA ILE A 163 15.43 -6.09 1.02
C ILE A 163 15.30 -5.75 -0.46
N ASP A 164 14.58 -4.68 -0.80
CA ASP A 164 14.42 -4.24 -2.18
C ASP A 164 15.78 -3.88 -2.82
N GLN A 165 16.63 -3.15 -2.10
CA GLN A 165 17.97 -2.84 -2.55
C GLN A 165 18.80 -4.12 -2.78
N TYR A 166 18.75 -5.07 -1.87
CA TYR A 166 19.43 -6.35 -2.03
C TYR A 166 18.90 -7.13 -3.25
N CYS A 167 17.60 -7.13 -3.49
CA CYS A 167 17.03 -7.76 -4.69
C CYS A 167 17.52 -7.10 -5.98
N MET A 168 17.66 -5.78 -6.02
CA MET A 168 18.24 -5.09 -7.17
C MET A 168 19.72 -5.45 -7.37
N GLU A 169 20.52 -5.42 -6.31
CA GLU A 169 21.98 -5.59 -6.38
C GLU A 169 22.41 -7.06 -6.55
N ALA A 170 21.73 -8.00 -5.88
CA ALA A 170 22.12 -9.41 -5.84
C ALA A 170 21.28 -10.32 -6.73
N CYS A 171 20.05 -9.93 -7.09
CA CYS A 171 19.17 -10.71 -7.97
C CYS A 171 18.99 -10.06 -9.34
N GLY A 172 19.52 -8.86 -9.57
CA GLY A 172 19.32 -8.11 -10.82
C GLY A 172 17.84 -7.83 -11.10
N LEU A 173 17.03 -7.62 -10.05
CA LEU A 173 15.59 -7.38 -10.16
C LEU A 173 15.29 -5.88 -10.11
N PRO A 174 14.77 -5.27 -11.17
CA PRO A 174 14.26 -3.91 -11.12
C PRO A 174 13.08 -3.77 -10.17
N ILE A 175 13.17 -2.85 -9.19
CA ILE A 175 12.03 -2.40 -8.40
C ILE A 175 11.52 -1.12 -9.05
N ILE A 176 10.31 -1.17 -9.60
CA ILE A 176 9.81 -0.11 -10.50
C ILE A 176 8.88 0.90 -9.84
N SER A 177 8.59 0.75 -8.55
CA SER A 177 7.84 1.76 -7.80
C SER A 177 8.64 2.26 -6.61
N ASP A 178 8.59 3.58 -6.39
CA ASP A 178 9.18 4.23 -5.22
C ASP A 178 8.24 4.21 -4.03
N THR A 179 6.94 4.33 -4.30
CA THR A 179 5.89 4.45 -3.31
C THR A 179 4.55 3.92 -3.83
N MET A 180 3.63 3.73 -2.91
CA MET A 180 2.25 3.35 -3.21
C MET A 180 1.30 4.37 -2.57
N ILE A 181 0.30 4.80 -3.32
CA ILE A 181 -0.82 5.60 -2.83
C ILE A 181 -2.13 5.03 -3.36
N GLU A 182 -3.22 5.33 -2.71
CA GLU A 182 -4.56 5.03 -3.21
C GLU A 182 -5.13 6.26 -3.95
N SER A 183 -6.09 6.04 -4.86
CA SER A 183 -6.88 7.15 -5.38
C SER A 183 -7.71 7.76 -4.25
N PRO A 184 -8.15 9.02 -4.35
CA PRO A 184 -9.02 9.62 -3.33
C PRO A 184 -10.27 8.80 -3.04
N PHE A 185 -10.89 8.22 -4.07
CA PHE A 185 -12.08 7.41 -3.90
C PHE A 185 -11.79 6.05 -3.25
N ASP A 186 -10.69 5.36 -3.65
CA ASP A 186 -10.26 4.12 -3.00
C ASP A 186 -9.96 4.37 -1.52
N PHE A 187 -9.21 5.43 -1.20
CA PHE A 187 -8.89 5.78 0.18
C PHE A 187 -10.14 6.07 1.02
N LEU A 188 -11.09 6.84 0.47
CA LEU A 188 -12.36 7.12 1.13
C LEU A 188 -13.16 5.84 1.37
N ALA A 189 -13.19 4.93 0.39
CA ALA A 189 -13.91 3.68 0.47
C ALA A 189 -13.25 2.68 1.42
N ASP A 190 -11.97 2.39 1.20
CA ASP A 190 -11.29 1.29 1.87
C ASP A 190 -10.82 1.65 3.28
N GLN A 191 -10.32 2.87 3.47
CA GLN A 191 -9.69 3.26 4.71
C GLN A 191 -10.62 4.01 5.67
N LEU A 192 -11.68 4.63 5.16
CA LEU A 192 -12.50 5.54 5.97
C LEU A 192 -13.94 5.08 6.14
N ARG A 193 -14.68 4.88 5.05
CA ARG A 193 -16.13 4.61 5.07
C ARG A 193 -16.51 3.14 5.14
N GLY A 194 -15.62 2.25 4.68
CA GLY A 194 -15.93 0.86 4.42
C GLY A 194 -16.82 0.68 3.18
N LEU A 195 -16.82 -0.53 2.61
CA LEU A 195 -17.55 -0.83 1.37
C LEU A 195 -19.06 -0.54 1.49
N THR A 196 -19.70 -0.98 2.57
CA THR A 196 -21.13 -0.74 2.79
C THR A 196 -21.44 0.75 2.94
N GLY A 197 -20.57 1.49 3.63
CA GLY A 197 -20.70 2.92 3.83
C GLY A 197 -20.65 3.69 2.53
N ILE A 198 -19.59 3.47 1.73
CA ILE A 198 -19.39 4.22 0.48
C ILE A 198 -20.47 3.91 -0.57
N VAL A 199 -20.89 2.65 -0.70
CA VAL A 199 -21.99 2.28 -1.62
C VAL A 199 -23.28 2.97 -1.22
N THR A 200 -23.59 3.03 0.06
CA THR A 200 -24.78 3.76 0.56
C THR A 200 -24.66 5.26 0.29
N ASP A 201 -23.48 5.85 0.52
CA ASP A 201 -23.26 7.28 0.39
C ASP A 201 -23.29 7.75 -1.07
N MET A 202 -22.82 6.96 -2.03
CA MET A 202 -22.97 7.26 -3.47
C MET A 202 -24.42 7.49 -3.87
N HIS A 203 -25.37 6.85 -3.18
CA HIS A 203 -26.80 7.00 -3.44
C HIS A 203 -27.45 8.12 -2.61
N ARG A 204 -27.09 8.24 -1.35
CA ARG A 204 -27.76 9.15 -0.41
C ARG A 204 -27.09 10.52 -0.28
N ARG A 205 -25.79 10.61 -0.58
CA ARG A 205 -24.95 11.80 -0.36
C ARG A 205 -23.91 11.98 -1.47
N PRO A 206 -24.31 11.85 -2.76
CA PRO A 206 -23.34 11.82 -3.86
C PRO A 206 -22.44 13.07 -3.90
N GLU A 207 -22.97 14.25 -3.62
CA GLU A 207 -22.21 15.51 -3.64
C GLU A 207 -21.17 15.55 -2.50
N GLN A 208 -21.48 14.94 -1.35
CA GLN A 208 -20.52 14.86 -0.24
C GLN A 208 -19.39 13.88 -0.55
N VAL A 209 -19.67 12.77 -1.24
CA VAL A 209 -18.65 11.83 -1.72
C VAL A 209 -17.68 12.53 -2.68
N GLU A 210 -18.22 13.24 -3.68
CA GLU A 210 -17.42 14.01 -4.64
C GLU A 210 -16.53 15.05 -3.93
N ALA A 211 -17.13 15.84 -3.03
CA ALA A 211 -16.42 16.87 -2.29
C ALA A 211 -15.35 16.28 -1.35
N ALA A 212 -15.59 15.14 -0.74
CA ALA A 212 -14.62 14.45 0.11
C ALA A 212 -13.42 13.93 -0.71
N CYS A 213 -13.66 13.39 -1.92
CA CYS A 213 -12.59 13.00 -2.83
C CYS A 213 -11.74 14.20 -3.28
N GLU A 214 -12.37 15.34 -3.60
CA GLU A 214 -11.65 16.57 -3.93
C GLU A 214 -10.83 17.10 -2.73
N ALA A 215 -11.36 17.00 -1.51
CA ALA A 215 -10.64 17.41 -0.30
C ALA A 215 -9.45 16.48 0.02
N LEU A 216 -9.52 15.20 -0.34
CA LEU A 216 -8.43 14.23 -0.18
C LEU A 216 -7.30 14.39 -1.20
N LEU A 217 -7.61 14.87 -2.41
CA LEU A 217 -6.66 14.88 -3.51
C LEU A 217 -5.33 15.57 -3.19
N PRO A 218 -5.28 16.76 -2.55
CA PRO A 218 -4.02 17.39 -2.18
C PRO A 218 -3.17 16.53 -1.23
N LEU A 219 -3.81 15.79 -0.33
CA LEU A 219 -3.14 14.91 0.63
C LEU A 219 -2.52 13.69 -0.09
N MET A 220 -3.25 13.09 -1.02
CA MET A 220 -2.75 11.97 -1.83
C MET A 220 -1.58 12.38 -2.71
N ILE A 221 -1.66 13.55 -3.36
CA ILE A 221 -0.57 14.11 -4.17
C ILE A 221 0.67 14.39 -3.29
N HIS A 222 0.47 14.98 -2.12
CA HIS A 222 1.57 15.23 -1.19
C HIS A 222 2.26 13.93 -0.76
N TRP A 223 1.49 12.90 -0.44
CA TRP A 223 2.00 11.58 -0.03
C TRP A 223 2.78 10.91 -1.15
N GLY A 224 2.21 10.89 -2.37
CA GLY A 224 2.89 10.34 -3.53
C GLY A 224 4.25 11.01 -3.77
N LYS A 225 4.27 12.35 -3.78
CA LYS A 225 5.50 13.13 -3.98
C LYS A 225 6.55 12.90 -2.88
N ALA A 226 6.11 12.78 -1.62
CA ALA A 226 7.01 12.55 -0.49
C ALA A 226 7.71 11.17 -0.54
N GLY A 227 7.10 10.19 -1.17
CA GLY A 227 7.65 8.84 -1.31
C GLY A 227 8.59 8.63 -2.51
N VAL A 228 8.63 9.58 -3.46
CA VAL A 228 9.44 9.43 -4.68
C VAL A 228 10.93 9.56 -4.37
N LYS A 229 11.73 8.58 -4.87
CA LYS A 229 13.19 8.51 -4.66
C LYS A 229 14.01 8.77 -5.92
N GLY A 230 13.43 8.69 -7.10
CA GLY A 230 14.16 8.89 -8.35
C GLY A 230 13.56 8.21 -9.57
N GLY A 231 12.68 7.27 -9.37
CA GLY A 231 11.95 6.59 -10.43
C GLY A 231 12.82 5.66 -11.29
N PHE A 232 12.23 4.56 -11.70
CA PHE A 232 12.89 3.57 -12.57
C PHE A 232 12.90 3.98 -14.05
N PHE A 233 11.91 4.75 -14.50
CA PHE A 233 11.71 5.13 -15.90
C PHE A 233 12.09 6.60 -16.20
N ASP A 234 13.00 7.18 -15.45
CA ASP A 234 13.29 8.63 -15.47
C ASP A 234 12.05 9.48 -15.09
N ALA A 235 11.10 8.85 -14.41
CA ALA A 235 9.86 9.43 -13.91
C ALA A 235 9.52 8.83 -12.54
N PRO A 236 8.76 9.53 -11.68
CA PRO A 236 8.33 9.01 -10.41
C PRO A 236 7.61 7.67 -10.55
N GLY A 237 8.08 6.64 -9.84
CA GLY A 237 7.44 5.33 -9.77
C GLY A 237 6.37 5.32 -8.68
N ILE A 238 5.14 5.72 -8.98
CA ILE A 238 4.02 5.67 -8.03
C ILE A 238 3.10 4.52 -8.43
N PHE A 239 2.96 3.53 -7.54
CA PHE A 239 2.00 2.45 -7.72
C PHE A 239 0.65 2.85 -7.13
N ILE A 240 -0.41 2.77 -7.94
CA ILE A 240 -1.79 3.07 -7.52
C ILE A 240 -2.63 1.81 -7.72
N PRO A 241 -2.95 1.07 -6.65
CA PRO A 241 -3.89 -0.04 -6.73
C PRO A 241 -5.29 0.50 -7.01
N LEU A 242 -5.99 -0.13 -7.95
CA LEU A 242 -7.34 0.26 -8.35
C LEU A 242 -8.34 -0.73 -7.74
N HIS A 243 -8.72 -0.52 -6.48
CA HIS A 243 -9.56 -1.47 -5.74
C HIS A 243 -11.04 -1.32 -6.08
N MET A 244 -11.55 -0.10 -6.12
CA MET A 244 -12.98 0.14 -6.28
C MET A 244 -13.51 0.10 -7.72
N PRO A 245 -12.74 0.36 -8.79
CA PRO A 245 -13.27 0.36 -10.15
C PRO A 245 -14.07 -0.90 -10.54
N PRO A 246 -13.70 -2.13 -10.15
CA PRO A 246 -14.47 -3.33 -10.47
C PRO A 246 -15.89 -3.36 -9.86
N PHE A 247 -16.14 -2.58 -8.82
CA PHE A 247 -17.41 -2.50 -8.11
C PHE A 247 -18.30 -1.35 -8.60
N LEU A 248 -17.80 -0.52 -9.52
CA LEU A 248 -18.49 0.66 -10.04
C LEU A 248 -19.02 0.38 -11.44
N ASN A 249 -20.29 0.76 -11.69
CA ASN A 249 -20.76 0.85 -13.05
C ASN A 249 -20.13 2.08 -13.76
N PRO A 250 -20.17 2.18 -15.11
CA PRO A 250 -19.54 3.27 -15.85
C PRO A 250 -19.93 4.68 -15.38
N ARG A 251 -21.21 4.90 -15.05
CA ARG A 251 -21.70 6.21 -14.58
C ARG A 251 -21.14 6.56 -13.20
N GLN A 252 -21.04 5.57 -12.30
CA GLN A 252 -20.44 5.76 -10.98
C GLN A 252 -18.95 6.02 -11.09
N PHE A 253 -18.25 5.28 -11.96
CA PHE A 253 -16.83 5.49 -12.23
C PHE A 253 -16.58 6.92 -12.76
N GLU A 254 -17.31 7.36 -13.77
CA GLU A 254 -17.17 8.71 -14.35
C GLU A 254 -17.51 9.82 -13.35
N ARG A 255 -18.42 9.57 -12.42
CA ARG A 255 -18.85 10.56 -11.44
C ARG A 255 -17.94 10.65 -10.24
N PHE A 256 -17.60 9.52 -9.59
CA PHE A 256 -16.97 9.49 -8.29
C PHE A 256 -15.47 9.20 -8.33
N TYR A 257 -15.03 8.36 -9.28
CA TYR A 257 -13.66 7.88 -9.34
C TYR A 257 -12.77 8.73 -10.25
N TRP A 258 -13.15 8.81 -11.51
CA TRP A 258 -12.38 9.40 -12.60
C TRP A 258 -12.00 10.88 -12.39
N PRO A 259 -12.87 11.78 -11.88
CA PRO A 259 -12.56 13.21 -11.78
C PRO A 259 -11.32 13.54 -10.94
N THR A 260 -11.10 12.82 -9.83
CA THR A 260 -9.93 13.03 -8.97
C THR A 260 -8.75 12.15 -9.37
N PHE A 261 -9.00 10.95 -9.92
CA PHE A 261 -7.95 10.05 -10.37
C PHE A 261 -7.13 10.61 -11.53
N LYS A 262 -7.75 11.29 -12.49
CA LYS A 262 -7.07 11.86 -13.67
C LYS A 262 -6.26 13.13 -13.39
N LYS A 263 -6.41 13.77 -12.23
CA LYS A 263 -5.65 14.96 -11.81
C LYS A 263 -4.27 14.58 -11.29
#